data_20adf42ea2e4e4ea022161fd2eeb2a7c
#
_entry.id   20adf42ea2e4e4ea022161fd2eeb2a7c
#
_cell.length_a   1.000
_cell.length_b   1.000
_cell.length_c   1.000
_cell.angle_alpha   90.00
_cell.angle_beta   90.00
_cell.angle_gamma   90.00
#
_symmetry.space_group_name_H-M   'P 1'
#
loop_
_entity.id
_entity.type
_entity.pdbx_description
1 polymer ?
#
loop_
_entity_poly.entity_id
_entity_poly.type
_entity_poly.pdbx_seq_one_letter_code
_entity_poly.pdbx_strand_id
1 'polypeptide(L)'
;LGMDYPVIYAGHGDLVDDINGNWYVVMLASRPCKKHSSMGRETFIAKTIWENEWLVIAPGIGHLEDTVDIPLEECRFIDEISENDFITFCEAKPDKRLVGIGKRNESFYSLKENPGVLRLYTNKEQITDLGTSAFLGLRQKGYEFSVKTAVRFIPQSDNETAGLVLFQNNENHLRAEITMEAGRLVFVVTTHIKGTDKKIAVADIMEYSITEKNPLWNICMICKEQEASIWIGTAEKSVKVAEKISLLPYTTEEAGGF
;
A
#
# COMPACT_ATOMS: atom_id res chain seq x y z
N LEU A 1 -0.05 11.47 25.22
CA LEU A 1 -1.35 11.44 24.56
C LEU A 1 -1.77 9.98 24.51
N GLY A 2 -2.94 9.65 25.08
CA GLY A 2 -3.39 8.26 25.20
C GLY A 2 -3.82 7.66 23.86
N MET A 3 -3.86 6.34 23.79
CA MET A 3 -4.31 5.55 22.60
C MET A 3 -5.82 5.70 22.31
N ASP A 4 -6.53 6.52 23.07
CA ASP A 4 -7.98 6.70 22.95
C ASP A 4 -8.37 7.91 22.08
N TYR A 5 -7.38 8.66 21.58
CA TYR A 5 -7.61 9.75 20.63
C TYR A 5 -7.61 9.22 19.18
N PRO A 6 -8.40 9.86 18.28
CA PRO A 6 -8.44 9.46 16.88
C PRO A 6 -7.10 9.65 16.14
N VAL A 7 -6.28 10.60 16.61
CA VAL A 7 -4.95 10.87 16.09
C VAL A 7 -3.94 10.77 17.23
N ILE A 8 -2.91 9.96 17.04
CA ILE A 8 -1.89 9.64 18.05
C ILE A 8 -0.47 9.79 17.49
N TYR A 9 0.56 9.64 18.32
CA TYR A 9 1.97 9.73 17.94
C TYR A 9 2.36 11.04 17.24
N ALA A 10 1.70 12.14 17.65
CA ALA A 10 1.98 13.46 17.11
C ALA A 10 3.37 13.96 17.49
N GLY A 11 4.10 14.49 16.53
CA GLY A 11 5.41 15.07 16.75
C GLY A 11 6.09 15.53 15.47
N HIS A 12 7.33 16.02 15.58
CA HIS A 12 8.12 16.51 14.47
C HIS A 12 7.38 17.60 13.69
N GLY A 13 7.04 18.67 14.37
CA GLY A 13 6.23 19.76 13.82
C GLY A 13 7.06 20.96 13.39
N ASP A 14 6.63 21.61 12.33
CA ASP A 14 7.07 22.91 11.86
C ASP A 14 5.94 23.93 11.96
N LEU A 15 6.31 25.20 12.21
CA LEU A 15 5.38 26.31 12.27
C LEU A 15 5.27 27.00 10.93
N VAL A 16 4.04 27.40 10.59
CA VAL A 16 3.74 28.21 9.42
C VAL A 16 2.68 29.24 9.77
N ASP A 17 2.79 30.44 9.23
CA ASP A 17 1.76 31.47 9.28
C ASP A 17 1.13 31.69 7.92
N ASP A 18 -0.13 32.11 7.92
CA ASP A 18 -0.83 32.48 6.69
C ASP A 18 -0.73 34.02 6.45
N ILE A 19 -1.23 34.45 5.29
CA ILE A 19 -1.22 35.86 4.88
C ILE A 19 -2.04 36.77 5.82
N ASN A 20 -2.89 36.20 6.67
CA ASN A 20 -3.71 36.90 7.66
C ASN A 20 -3.07 36.92 9.04
N GLY A 21 -1.88 36.31 9.20
CA GLY A 21 -1.16 36.21 10.46
C GLY A 21 -1.67 35.11 11.39
N ASN A 22 -2.48 34.18 10.92
CA ASN A 22 -2.84 33.00 11.71
C ASN A 22 -1.69 31.99 11.69
N TRP A 23 -1.45 31.38 12.83
CA TRP A 23 -0.41 30.37 13.00
C TRP A 23 -0.96 28.96 12.96
N TYR A 24 -0.19 28.09 12.36
CA TYR A 24 -0.46 26.66 12.28
C TYR A 24 0.82 25.87 12.57
N VAL A 25 0.64 24.66 13.08
CA VAL A 25 1.71 23.67 13.14
C VAL A 25 1.40 22.55 12.16
N VAL A 26 2.37 22.20 11.34
CA VAL A 26 2.31 21.03 10.45
C VAL A 26 3.19 19.95 11.06
N MET A 27 2.63 18.77 11.31
CA MET A 27 3.34 17.74 12.05
C MET A 27 2.99 16.33 11.54
N LEU A 28 3.81 15.38 11.94
CA LEU A 28 3.55 13.96 11.70
C LEU A 28 2.72 13.38 12.84
N ALA A 29 1.73 12.57 12.49
CA ALA A 29 0.92 11.81 13.44
C ALA A 29 0.31 10.58 12.76
N SER A 30 -0.29 9.69 13.54
CA SER A 30 -0.93 8.47 13.03
C SER A 30 -2.40 8.43 13.36
N ARG A 31 -3.21 7.91 12.43
CA ARG A 31 -4.63 7.59 12.64
C ARG A 31 -4.76 6.06 12.81
N PRO A 32 -4.91 5.56 14.03
CA PRO A 32 -5.05 4.13 14.25
C PRO A 32 -6.46 3.64 13.88
N CYS A 33 -6.55 2.42 13.40
CA CYS A 33 -7.78 1.64 13.37
C CYS A 33 -7.71 0.59 14.45
N LYS A 34 -8.67 0.59 15.39
CA LYS A 34 -8.69 -0.34 16.52
C LYS A 34 -7.34 -0.42 17.26
N LYS A 35 -6.74 0.75 17.50
CA LYS A 35 -5.45 0.91 18.21
C LYS A 35 -4.20 0.45 17.45
N HIS A 36 -4.28 0.21 16.15
CA HIS A 36 -3.15 -0.19 15.32
C HIS A 36 -3.05 0.67 14.07
N SER A 37 -1.83 1.04 13.70
CA SER A 37 -1.52 1.94 12.59
C SER A 37 -0.81 1.19 11.47
N SER A 38 -1.44 1.06 10.29
CA SER A 38 -0.84 0.43 9.11
C SER A 38 -0.39 1.42 8.03
N MET A 39 -0.75 2.71 8.17
CA MET A 39 -0.36 3.76 7.21
C MET A 39 0.91 4.51 7.63
N GLY A 40 1.47 4.17 8.80
CA GLY A 40 2.58 4.92 9.39
C GLY A 40 2.13 6.29 9.89
N ARG A 41 3.03 7.28 9.86
CA ARG A 41 2.70 8.66 10.18
C ARG A 41 2.31 9.43 8.93
N GLU A 42 1.22 10.17 9.04
CA GLU A 42 0.69 11.07 8.02
C GLU A 42 0.96 12.53 8.42
N THR A 43 0.81 13.44 7.48
CA THR A 43 0.97 14.88 7.74
C THR A 43 -0.35 15.47 8.22
N PHE A 44 -0.32 16.10 9.38
CA PHE A 44 -1.45 16.82 9.98
C PHE A 44 -1.13 18.30 10.11
N ILE A 45 -2.20 19.11 10.14
CA ILE A 45 -2.13 20.53 10.44
C ILE A 45 -3.02 20.83 11.63
N ALA A 46 -2.60 21.74 12.52
CA ALA A 46 -3.42 22.22 13.63
C ALA A 46 -3.28 23.74 13.78
N LYS A 47 -4.39 24.41 14.12
CA LYS A 47 -4.34 25.82 14.52
C LYS A 47 -3.48 25.97 15.75
N THR A 48 -2.79 27.10 15.84
CA THR A 48 -1.84 27.36 16.90
C THR A 48 -1.90 28.85 17.28
N ILE A 49 -1.78 29.13 18.56
CA ILE A 49 -1.72 30.51 19.08
C ILE A 49 -0.52 30.68 20.00
N TRP A 50 -0.13 31.94 20.20
CA TRP A 50 0.87 32.30 21.19
C TRP A 50 0.18 32.86 22.44
N GLU A 51 0.39 32.22 23.59
CA GLU A 51 -0.10 32.67 24.88
C GLU A 51 1.08 32.82 25.85
N ASN A 52 1.32 34.04 26.35
CA ASN A 52 2.41 34.32 27.26
C ASN A 52 3.78 33.79 26.78
N GLU A 53 4.08 34.03 25.51
CA GLU A 53 5.31 33.57 24.83
C GLU A 53 5.40 32.05 24.65
N TRP A 54 4.35 31.29 24.97
CA TRP A 54 4.26 29.84 24.73
C TRP A 54 3.37 29.52 23.55
N LEU A 55 3.78 28.48 22.81
CA LEU A 55 3.03 27.95 21.70
C LEU A 55 1.94 27.00 22.21
N VAL A 56 0.67 27.32 21.92
CA VAL A 56 -0.47 26.47 22.25
C VAL A 56 -1.02 25.86 20.97
N ILE A 57 -0.86 24.56 20.82
CA ILE A 57 -1.33 23.79 19.66
C ILE A 57 -2.75 23.31 19.92
N ALA A 58 -3.64 23.42 18.91
CA ALA A 58 -5.05 23.08 19.01
C ALA A 58 -5.74 23.71 20.25
N PRO A 59 -5.73 25.06 20.35
CA PRO A 59 -6.24 25.77 21.53
C PRO A 59 -7.71 25.42 21.79
N GLY A 60 -8.03 25.12 23.04
CA GLY A 60 -9.38 24.72 23.46
C GLY A 60 -9.76 23.27 23.17
N ILE A 61 -9.00 22.55 22.33
CA ILE A 61 -9.24 21.17 21.91
C ILE A 61 -8.22 20.24 22.57
N GLY A 62 -6.93 20.57 22.48
CA GLY A 62 -5.83 19.85 23.12
C GLY A 62 -5.41 18.55 22.47
N HIS A 63 -5.93 18.23 21.29
CA HIS A 63 -5.55 17.07 20.45
C HIS A 63 -5.66 17.40 18.97
N LEU A 64 -5.08 16.57 18.10
CA LEU A 64 -5.25 16.69 16.66
C LEU A 64 -6.63 16.16 16.22
N GLU A 65 -7.20 16.82 15.23
CA GLU A 65 -8.46 16.46 14.60
C GLU A 65 -8.22 15.96 13.17
N ASP A 66 -9.16 15.20 12.62
CA ASP A 66 -9.10 14.71 11.23
C ASP A 66 -9.23 15.84 10.21
N THR A 67 -9.90 16.93 10.58
CA THR A 67 -10.12 18.11 9.73
C THR A 67 -9.93 19.39 10.53
N VAL A 68 -9.41 20.42 9.88
CA VAL A 68 -9.22 21.75 10.44
C VAL A 68 -9.71 22.80 9.46
N ASP A 69 -10.61 23.68 9.92
CA ASP A 69 -11.06 24.80 9.10
C ASP A 69 -9.94 25.85 8.99
N ILE A 70 -9.51 26.13 7.79
CA ILE A 70 -8.52 27.15 7.48
C ILE A 70 -9.22 28.27 6.70
N PRO A 71 -9.22 29.53 7.16
CA PRO A 71 -9.94 30.63 6.53
C PRO A 71 -9.17 31.22 5.34
N LEU A 72 -8.76 30.38 4.41
CA LEU A 72 -8.10 30.74 3.14
C LEU A 72 -8.96 30.33 1.97
N GLU A 73 -8.81 31.00 0.84
CA GLU A 73 -9.42 30.55 -0.41
C GLU A 73 -8.85 29.19 -0.83
N GLU A 74 -9.76 28.31 -1.26
CA GLU A 74 -9.35 27.00 -1.78
C GLU A 74 -8.53 27.18 -3.06
N CYS A 75 -7.29 26.71 -3.04
CA CYS A 75 -6.44 26.62 -4.23
C CYS A 75 -6.48 25.19 -4.76
N ARG A 76 -7.22 24.96 -5.84
CA ARG A 76 -7.28 23.66 -6.50
C ARG A 76 -6.06 23.46 -7.38
N PHE A 77 -5.31 22.42 -7.10
CA PHE A 77 -4.27 21.95 -8.01
C PHE A 77 -4.91 21.21 -9.19
N ILE A 78 -4.55 21.62 -10.42
CA ILE A 78 -5.12 21.06 -11.66
C ILE A 78 -4.82 19.55 -11.82
N ASP A 79 -3.82 19.04 -11.14
CA ASP A 79 -3.42 17.63 -11.14
C ASP A 79 -4.11 16.81 -10.02
N GLU A 80 -5.28 17.22 -9.56
CA GLU A 80 -6.01 16.41 -8.58
C GLU A 80 -6.28 15.03 -9.16
N ILE A 81 -5.70 14.09 -8.48
CA ILE A 81 -5.85 12.66 -8.67
C ILE A 81 -7.34 12.35 -8.66
N SER A 82 -7.86 11.83 -9.77
CA SER A 82 -9.26 11.43 -9.85
C SER A 82 -9.59 10.51 -8.66
N GLU A 83 -10.80 10.63 -8.12
CA GLU A 83 -11.31 9.77 -7.04
C GLU A 83 -11.19 8.28 -7.37
N ASN A 84 -11.12 7.94 -8.64
CA ASN A 84 -10.80 6.63 -9.13
C ASN A 84 -9.28 6.47 -9.21
N ASP A 85 -8.68 5.80 -8.21
CA ASP A 85 -7.25 5.48 -8.15
C ASP A 85 -6.79 4.47 -9.23
N PHE A 86 -7.29 4.61 -10.45
CA PHE A 86 -6.81 3.82 -11.57
C PHE A 86 -5.42 4.28 -12.02
N ILE A 87 -4.51 3.32 -12.13
CA ILE A 87 -3.24 3.52 -12.80
C ILE A 87 -3.35 2.95 -14.20
N THR A 88 -3.14 3.82 -15.18
CA THR A 88 -3.03 3.41 -16.58
C THR A 88 -1.57 3.42 -17.00
N PHE A 89 -1.24 2.57 -17.95
CA PHE A 89 0.11 2.43 -18.50
C PHE A 89 0.19 2.90 -19.96
N CYS A 90 -0.68 3.85 -20.32
CA CYS A 90 -0.75 4.38 -21.68
C CYS A 90 0.30 5.45 -21.97
N GLU A 91 0.91 6.02 -20.95
CA GLU A 91 1.92 7.06 -21.08
C GLU A 91 3.34 6.48 -21.11
N ALA A 92 4.27 7.24 -21.69
CA ALA A 92 5.67 6.84 -21.77
C ALA A 92 6.41 6.89 -20.43
N LYS A 93 5.83 7.54 -19.41
CA LYS A 93 6.37 7.64 -18.05
C LYS A 93 5.41 6.98 -17.06
N PRO A 94 5.92 6.32 -16.04
CA PRO A 94 5.09 5.75 -15.01
C PRO A 94 4.39 6.83 -14.19
N ASP A 95 3.20 6.52 -13.71
CA ASP A 95 2.48 7.37 -12.78
C ASP A 95 3.38 7.79 -11.60
N LYS A 96 3.31 9.05 -11.22
CA LYS A 96 4.13 9.64 -10.13
C LYS A 96 3.86 8.99 -8.77
N ARG A 97 2.67 8.38 -8.58
CA ARG A 97 2.27 7.70 -7.35
C ARG A 97 2.96 6.36 -7.16
N LEU A 98 3.50 5.76 -8.23
CA LEU A 98 4.21 4.49 -8.15
C LEU A 98 5.57 4.66 -7.47
N VAL A 99 5.78 3.86 -6.45
CA VAL A 99 7.02 3.82 -5.66
C VAL A 99 7.69 2.46 -5.76
N GLY A 100 9.02 2.44 -5.62
CA GLY A 100 9.80 1.22 -5.49
C GLY A 100 10.18 0.94 -4.04
N ILE A 101 10.66 -0.24 -3.75
CA ILE A 101 11.33 -0.54 -2.49
C ILE A 101 12.74 0.09 -2.56
N GLY A 102 13.06 0.93 -1.57
CA GLY A 102 14.27 1.75 -1.61
C GLY A 102 14.21 2.78 -2.73
N LYS A 103 15.05 2.63 -3.76
CA LYS A 103 15.06 3.49 -4.94
C LYS A 103 14.30 2.82 -6.08
N ARG A 104 13.33 3.53 -6.69
CA ARG A 104 12.70 3.05 -7.93
C ARG A 104 13.78 2.87 -9.02
N ASN A 105 13.89 1.66 -9.51
CA ASN A 105 14.86 1.33 -10.57
C ASN A 105 14.14 1.19 -11.91
N GLU A 106 14.40 2.10 -12.83
CA GLU A 106 13.76 2.12 -14.15
C GLU A 106 14.16 0.94 -15.05
N SER A 107 15.24 0.22 -14.72
CA SER A 107 15.61 -1.01 -15.45
C SER A 107 14.69 -2.19 -15.16
N PHE A 108 13.84 -2.13 -14.13
CA PHE A 108 12.95 -3.23 -13.75
C PHE A 108 11.62 -3.21 -14.49
N TYR A 109 11.34 -2.18 -15.30
CA TYR A 109 10.07 -2.11 -16.03
C TYR A 109 10.20 -1.47 -17.40
N SER A 110 9.22 -1.74 -18.24
CA SER A 110 9.02 -1.05 -19.52
C SER A 110 7.54 -0.73 -19.74
N LEU A 111 7.28 0.49 -20.22
CA LEU A 111 5.98 0.95 -20.71
C LEU A 111 5.95 1.04 -22.25
N LYS A 112 7.09 0.79 -22.89
CA LYS A 112 7.27 0.95 -24.36
C LYS A 112 7.14 -0.36 -25.13
N GLU A 113 7.55 -1.47 -24.54
CA GLU A 113 7.54 -2.77 -25.25
C GLU A 113 6.14 -3.27 -25.56
N ASN A 114 5.17 -2.97 -24.69
CA ASN A 114 3.78 -3.30 -24.90
C ASN A 114 2.92 -2.10 -24.45
N PRO A 115 2.57 -1.18 -25.35
CA PRO A 115 1.80 0.00 -24.99
C PRO A 115 0.48 -0.33 -24.26
N GLY A 116 0.21 0.39 -23.19
CA GLY A 116 -0.95 0.14 -22.31
C GLY A 116 -0.74 -0.94 -21.26
N VAL A 117 0.45 -1.56 -21.21
CA VAL A 117 0.80 -2.59 -20.24
C VAL A 117 2.12 -2.26 -19.56
N LEU A 118 2.17 -2.44 -18.26
CA LEU A 118 3.42 -2.41 -17.50
C LEU A 118 4.09 -3.78 -17.61
N ARG A 119 5.29 -3.83 -18.19
CA ARG A 119 6.15 -5.01 -18.12
C ARG A 119 7.11 -4.87 -16.95
N LEU A 120 7.07 -5.81 -16.01
CA LEU A 120 8.09 -5.93 -14.96
C LEU A 120 9.08 -7.04 -15.37
N TYR A 121 10.37 -6.75 -15.24
CA TYR A 121 11.43 -7.72 -15.42
C TYR A 121 11.79 -8.33 -14.07
N THR A 122 11.58 -9.62 -13.94
CA THR A 122 11.97 -10.36 -12.72
C THR A 122 13.49 -10.34 -12.54
N ASN A 123 13.94 -10.39 -11.32
CA ASN A 123 15.34 -10.49 -10.95
C ASN A 123 15.54 -11.57 -9.86
N LYS A 124 16.76 -11.73 -9.38
CA LYS A 124 17.09 -12.75 -8.37
C LYS A 124 16.75 -12.31 -6.95
N GLU A 125 16.55 -11.00 -6.74
CA GLU A 125 16.26 -10.44 -5.43
C GLU A 125 14.82 -10.77 -5.02
N GLN A 126 14.68 -11.38 -3.87
CA GLN A 126 13.38 -11.62 -3.26
C GLN A 126 12.90 -10.36 -2.53
N ILE A 127 11.60 -10.25 -2.29
CA ILE A 127 11.05 -9.13 -1.52
C ILE A 127 11.46 -9.17 -0.04
N THR A 128 11.92 -10.33 0.43
CA THR A 128 12.49 -10.54 1.76
C THR A 128 13.94 -10.05 1.88
N ASP A 129 14.63 -9.85 0.75
CA ASP A 129 16.01 -9.40 0.75
C ASP A 129 16.10 -7.89 1.01
N LEU A 130 17.24 -7.44 1.51
CA LEU A 130 17.53 -6.00 1.66
C LEU A 130 17.94 -5.35 0.32
N GLY A 131 17.96 -6.11 -0.76
CA GLY A 131 18.23 -5.65 -2.10
C GLY A 131 17.07 -4.89 -2.74
N THR A 132 17.15 -4.71 -4.06
CA THR A 132 16.10 -4.05 -4.83
C THR A 132 15.36 -5.07 -5.69
N SER A 133 14.25 -5.56 -5.19
CA SER A 133 13.38 -6.47 -5.94
C SER A 133 12.59 -5.74 -7.04
N ALA A 134 12.12 -6.48 -8.05
CA ALA A 134 11.28 -5.94 -9.12
C ALA A 134 9.87 -5.63 -8.58
N PHE A 135 9.72 -4.47 -7.95
CA PHE A 135 8.52 -4.02 -7.26
C PHE A 135 8.12 -2.61 -7.71
N LEU A 136 6.82 -2.44 -7.96
CA LEU A 136 6.17 -1.13 -8.06
C LEU A 136 4.88 -1.16 -7.26
N GLY A 137 4.71 -0.20 -6.38
CA GLY A 137 3.59 -0.16 -5.45
C GLY A 137 2.98 1.22 -5.30
N LEU A 138 1.81 1.24 -4.70
CA LEU A 138 1.10 2.44 -4.26
C LEU A 138 1.10 2.50 -2.74
N ARG A 139 1.16 3.70 -2.20
CA ARG A 139 0.97 3.87 -0.75
C ARG A 139 -0.49 3.65 -0.39
N GLN A 140 -0.71 2.91 0.68
CA GLN A 140 -2.02 2.77 1.30
C GLN A 140 -2.48 4.14 1.84
N LYS A 141 -3.77 4.49 1.60
CA LYS A 141 -4.35 5.78 2.02
C LYS A 141 -5.47 5.65 3.05
N GLY A 142 -5.89 4.44 3.35
CA GLY A 142 -6.98 4.18 4.28
C GLY A 142 -7.00 2.72 4.73
N TYR A 143 -7.89 2.42 5.65
CA TYR A 143 -8.08 1.08 6.21
C TYR A 143 -9.07 0.22 5.41
N GLU A 144 -9.88 0.85 4.58
CA GLU A 144 -10.79 0.16 3.66
C GLU A 144 -10.35 0.46 2.23
N PHE A 145 -9.93 -0.56 1.51
CA PHE A 145 -9.54 -0.44 0.11
C PHE A 145 -9.63 -1.79 -0.62
N SER A 146 -9.66 -1.70 -1.92
CA SER A 146 -9.45 -2.85 -2.78
C SER A 146 -8.37 -2.53 -3.81
N VAL A 147 -7.48 -3.49 -4.06
CA VAL A 147 -6.51 -3.42 -5.13
C VAL A 147 -6.73 -4.58 -6.08
N LYS A 148 -6.77 -4.27 -7.38
CA LYS A 148 -6.93 -5.26 -8.45
C LYS A 148 -5.83 -5.05 -9.48
N THR A 149 -5.28 -6.15 -9.95
CA THR A 149 -4.34 -6.14 -11.07
C THR A 149 -4.60 -7.31 -11.99
N ALA A 150 -4.29 -7.12 -13.26
CA ALA A 150 -4.32 -8.19 -14.25
C ALA A 150 -2.89 -8.57 -14.62
N VAL A 151 -2.52 -9.82 -14.41
CA VAL A 151 -1.15 -10.32 -14.55
C VAL A 151 -1.09 -11.43 -15.60
N ARG A 152 -0.15 -11.31 -16.55
CA ARG A 152 0.31 -12.42 -17.37
C ARG A 152 1.66 -12.88 -16.89
N PHE A 153 1.71 -14.08 -16.37
CA PHE A 153 2.94 -14.66 -15.87
C PHE A 153 2.89 -16.18 -15.96
N ILE A 154 3.93 -16.78 -16.50
CA ILE A 154 4.13 -18.22 -16.55
C ILE A 154 5.48 -18.51 -15.94
N PRO A 155 5.54 -18.99 -14.68
CA PRO A 155 6.77 -19.40 -14.07
C PRO A 155 7.39 -20.58 -14.81
N GLN A 156 8.70 -20.62 -14.94
CA GLN A 156 9.46 -21.71 -15.52
C GLN A 156 10.05 -22.64 -14.45
N SER A 157 10.04 -22.19 -13.20
CA SER A 157 10.54 -22.94 -12.05
C SER A 157 9.77 -22.57 -10.77
N ASP A 158 9.91 -23.39 -9.74
CA ASP A 158 9.28 -23.20 -8.43
C ASP A 158 9.80 -21.94 -7.68
N ASN A 159 10.87 -21.32 -8.16
CA ASN A 159 11.47 -20.12 -7.56
C ASN A 159 10.97 -18.80 -8.21
N GLU A 160 10.16 -18.89 -9.24
CA GLU A 160 9.65 -17.73 -9.95
C GLU A 160 8.25 -17.39 -9.48
N THR A 161 8.05 -16.15 -9.06
CA THR A 161 6.78 -15.66 -8.54
C THR A 161 6.41 -14.30 -9.12
N ALA A 162 5.11 -14.04 -9.27
CA ALA A 162 4.58 -12.73 -9.59
C ALA A 162 3.17 -12.58 -9.03
N GLY A 163 2.83 -11.38 -8.52
CA GLY A 163 1.52 -11.18 -7.94
C GLY A 163 1.35 -9.82 -7.27
N LEU A 164 0.49 -9.78 -6.25
CA LEU A 164 0.27 -8.65 -5.37
C LEU A 164 0.93 -8.86 -4.02
N VAL A 165 1.41 -7.77 -3.43
CA VAL A 165 1.93 -7.77 -2.08
C VAL A 165 1.40 -6.58 -1.29
N LEU A 166 1.00 -6.81 -0.05
CA LEU A 166 0.83 -5.78 0.96
C LEU A 166 2.13 -5.74 1.77
N PHE A 167 2.91 -4.68 1.59
CA PHE A 167 4.28 -4.57 2.05
C PHE A 167 4.42 -3.54 3.15
N GLN A 168 4.79 -3.98 4.35
CA GLN A 168 5.21 -3.11 5.45
C GLN A 168 6.73 -2.94 5.45
N ASN A 169 7.45 -4.04 5.47
CA ASN A 169 8.90 -4.12 5.36
C ASN A 169 9.33 -5.53 4.90
N ASN A 170 10.62 -5.76 4.77
CA ASN A 170 11.17 -7.04 4.30
C ASN A 170 10.81 -8.22 5.21
N GLU A 171 10.62 -7.98 6.51
CA GLU A 171 10.29 -9.01 7.50
C GLU A 171 8.77 -9.19 7.72
N ASN A 172 7.96 -8.24 7.24
CA ASN A 172 6.52 -8.24 7.48
C ASN A 172 5.76 -7.81 6.22
N HIS A 173 5.19 -8.77 5.50
CA HIS A 173 4.38 -8.55 4.30
C HIS A 173 3.44 -9.73 4.01
N LEU A 174 2.40 -9.49 3.25
CA LEU A 174 1.44 -10.48 2.77
C LEU A 174 1.58 -10.59 1.26
N ARG A 175 1.87 -11.80 0.75
CA ARG A 175 2.03 -12.09 -0.68
C ARG A 175 0.87 -12.90 -1.21
N ALA A 176 0.44 -12.58 -2.41
CA ALA A 176 -0.59 -13.28 -3.17
C ALA A 176 -0.04 -13.48 -4.59
N GLU A 177 0.52 -14.66 -4.86
CA GLU A 177 1.47 -14.89 -5.95
C GLU A 177 1.07 -16.09 -6.82
N ILE A 178 1.29 -15.96 -8.12
CA ILE A 178 1.32 -17.06 -9.08
C ILE A 178 2.73 -17.65 -9.05
N THR A 179 2.84 -18.94 -8.91
CA THR A 179 4.11 -19.68 -8.93
C THR A 179 3.91 -21.09 -9.45
N MET A 180 4.98 -21.87 -9.45
CA MET A 180 4.94 -23.31 -9.76
C MET A 180 5.25 -24.11 -8.49
N GLU A 181 4.51 -25.17 -8.24
CA GLU A 181 4.82 -26.14 -7.20
C GLU A 181 4.71 -27.57 -7.78
N ALA A 182 5.80 -28.31 -7.71
CA ALA A 182 5.89 -29.67 -8.24
C ALA A 182 5.40 -29.78 -9.70
N GLY A 183 5.77 -28.80 -10.53
CA GLY A 183 5.40 -28.75 -11.95
C GLY A 183 3.95 -28.33 -12.22
N ARG A 184 3.21 -27.84 -11.22
CA ARG A 184 1.84 -27.32 -11.36
C ARG A 184 1.80 -25.82 -11.14
N LEU A 185 1.04 -25.12 -11.97
CA LEU A 185 0.78 -23.72 -11.81
C LEU A 185 -0.22 -23.51 -10.67
N VAL A 186 0.20 -22.82 -9.62
CA VAL A 186 -0.61 -22.57 -8.43
C VAL A 186 -0.64 -21.08 -8.09
N PHE A 187 -1.67 -20.69 -7.37
CA PHE A 187 -1.76 -19.40 -6.72
C PHE A 187 -1.62 -19.61 -5.21
N VAL A 188 -0.64 -18.95 -4.63
CA VAL A 188 -0.28 -19.11 -3.21
C VAL A 188 -0.49 -17.82 -2.47
N VAL A 189 -1.07 -17.90 -1.27
CA VAL A 189 -1.15 -16.80 -0.33
C VAL A 189 -0.23 -17.11 0.83
N THR A 190 0.76 -16.24 1.06
CA THR A 190 1.79 -16.40 2.09
C THR A 190 1.82 -15.18 3.00
N THR A 191 1.72 -15.39 4.30
CA THR A 191 2.07 -14.40 5.31
C THR A 191 3.55 -14.51 5.63
N HIS A 192 4.26 -13.39 5.58
CA HIS A 192 5.65 -13.27 6.03
C HIS A 192 5.64 -12.39 7.28
N ILE A 193 5.99 -12.96 8.42
CA ILE A 193 5.89 -12.28 9.71
C ILE A 193 7.18 -12.53 10.49
N LYS A 194 7.86 -11.45 10.87
CA LYS A 194 9.13 -11.49 11.61
C LYS A 194 10.14 -12.43 10.93
N GLY A 195 10.27 -12.28 9.61
CA GLY A 195 11.21 -13.07 8.80
C GLY A 195 10.77 -14.51 8.53
N THR A 196 9.54 -14.92 8.87
CA THR A 196 9.07 -16.29 8.71
C THR A 196 7.89 -16.41 7.76
N ASP A 197 8.03 -17.24 6.73
CA ASP A 197 6.98 -17.56 5.78
C ASP A 197 6.01 -18.60 6.33
N LYS A 198 4.72 -18.35 6.11
CA LYS A 198 3.64 -19.32 6.33
C LYS A 198 2.68 -19.27 5.14
N LYS A 199 2.63 -20.32 4.34
CA LYS A 199 1.58 -20.51 3.33
C LYS A 199 0.25 -20.72 4.06
N ILE A 200 -0.73 -19.86 3.76
CA ILE A 200 -2.07 -19.92 4.40
C ILE A 200 -3.14 -20.42 3.45
N ALA A 201 -2.90 -20.34 2.14
CA ALA A 201 -3.79 -20.90 1.13
C ALA A 201 -3.00 -21.23 -0.15
N VAL A 202 -3.44 -22.29 -0.83
CA VAL A 202 -2.95 -22.69 -2.15
C VAL A 202 -4.14 -23.05 -3.02
N ALA A 203 -4.21 -22.53 -4.23
CA ALA A 203 -5.22 -22.89 -5.22
C ALA A 203 -4.53 -23.39 -6.49
N ASP A 204 -4.95 -24.55 -6.98
CA ASP A 204 -4.56 -25.03 -8.32
C ASP A 204 -5.32 -24.18 -9.34
N ILE A 205 -4.60 -23.38 -10.12
CA ILE A 205 -5.20 -22.47 -11.10
C ILE A 205 -5.20 -23.02 -12.52
N MET A 206 -4.62 -24.19 -12.73
CA MET A 206 -4.68 -24.87 -14.04
C MET A 206 -6.11 -25.19 -14.44
N GLU A 207 -6.98 -25.50 -13.50
CA GLU A 207 -8.40 -25.80 -13.75
C GLU A 207 -9.17 -24.61 -14.34
N TYR A 208 -8.66 -23.38 -14.18
CA TYR A 208 -9.29 -22.13 -14.65
C TYR A 208 -8.77 -21.66 -16.01
N SER A 209 -7.67 -22.23 -16.52
CA SER A 209 -6.97 -21.76 -17.72
C SER A 209 -7.14 -22.65 -18.96
N ILE A 210 -8.22 -23.36 -19.09
CA ILE A 210 -8.41 -24.49 -20.02
C ILE A 210 -8.21 -24.13 -21.49
N THR A 211 -8.23 -22.88 -21.91
CA THR A 211 -8.21 -22.50 -23.33
C THR A 211 -7.05 -21.60 -23.76
N GLU A 212 -6.33 -20.95 -22.85
CA GLU A 212 -5.27 -19.99 -23.19
C GLU A 212 -3.89 -20.47 -22.77
N LYS A 213 -2.92 -20.46 -23.71
CA LYS A 213 -1.51 -20.76 -23.39
C LYS A 213 -0.86 -19.77 -22.42
N ASN A 214 -1.43 -18.59 -22.28
CA ASN A 214 -0.91 -17.52 -21.41
C ASN A 214 -2.09 -16.69 -20.87
N PRO A 215 -2.81 -17.18 -19.88
CA PRO A 215 -4.01 -16.53 -19.36
C PRO A 215 -3.68 -15.21 -18.66
N LEU A 216 -4.63 -14.27 -18.74
CA LEU A 216 -4.62 -13.05 -17.96
C LEU A 216 -5.29 -13.31 -16.62
N TRP A 217 -4.51 -13.35 -15.56
CA TRP A 217 -4.99 -13.57 -14.21
C TRP A 217 -5.38 -12.25 -13.53
N ASN A 218 -6.61 -12.16 -13.07
CA ASN A 218 -7.08 -11.07 -12.24
C ASN A 218 -6.85 -11.42 -10.78
N ILE A 219 -5.98 -10.69 -10.10
CA ILE A 219 -5.71 -10.83 -8.68
C ILE A 219 -6.39 -9.65 -7.98
N CYS A 220 -7.16 -9.92 -6.93
CA CYS A 220 -7.83 -8.91 -6.14
C CYS A 220 -7.55 -9.14 -4.65
N MET A 221 -7.15 -8.08 -3.96
CA MET A 221 -7.06 -8.04 -2.51
C MET A 221 -8.04 -6.98 -2.00
N ILE A 222 -8.91 -7.36 -1.09
CA ILE A 222 -9.86 -6.44 -0.42
C ILE A 222 -9.48 -6.40 1.04
N CYS A 223 -9.15 -5.21 1.51
CA CYS A 223 -8.83 -4.92 2.89
C CYS A 223 -9.98 -4.14 3.52
N LYS A 224 -10.40 -4.59 4.67
CA LYS A 224 -11.42 -3.94 5.46
C LYS A 224 -10.99 -3.90 6.91
N GLU A 225 -10.73 -2.69 7.39
CA GLU A 225 -10.15 -2.44 8.70
C GLU A 225 -8.82 -3.20 8.88
N GLN A 226 -8.82 -4.27 9.66
CA GLN A 226 -7.64 -5.08 9.98
C GLN A 226 -7.70 -6.50 9.40
N GLU A 227 -8.55 -6.72 8.41
CA GLU A 227 -8.67 -8.01 7.74
C GLU A 227 -8.52 -7.87 6.23
N ALA A 228 -7.92 -8.88 5.59
CA ALA A 228 -7.86 -9.00 4.16
C ALA A 228 -8.54 -10.26 3.64
N SER A 229 -9.01 -10.17 2.41
CA SER A 229 -9.48 -11.31 1.63
C SER A 229 -8.85 -11.25 0.23
N ILE A 230 -8.59 -12.42 -0.37
CA ILE A 230 -7.86 -12.53 -1.63
C ILE A 230 -8.60 -13.40 -2.61
N TRP A 231 -8.69 -12.92 -3.84
CA TRP A 231 -9.29 -13.63 -4.98
C TRP A 231 -8.30 -13.75 -6.14
N ILE A 232 -8.46 -14.82 -6.87
CA ILE A 232 -7.85 -14.99 -8.20
C ILE A 232 -8.91 -15.45 -9.20
N GLY A 233 -8.72 -15.12 -10.46
CA GLY A 233 -9.58 -15.59 -11.53
C GLY A 233 -9.19 -15.07 -12.90
N THR A 234 -10.03 -15.33 -13.86
CA THR A 234 -9.99 -14.79 -15.22
C THR A 234 -11.07 -13.72 -15.38
N ALA A 235 -11.29 -13.25 -16.63
CA ALA A 235 -12.40 -12.34 -16.91
C ALA A 235 -13.77 -12.97 -16.63
N GLU A 236 -13.88 -14.30 -16.75
CA GLU A 236 -15.14 -15.04 -16.68
C GLU A 236 -15.46 -15.54 -15.25
N LYS A 237 -14.45 -15.90 -14.48
CA LYS A 237 -14.62 -16.55 -13.18
C LYS A 237 -13.58 -16.07 -12.18
N SER A 238 -14.03 -15.75 -10.98
CA SER A 238 -13.18 -15.39 -9.85
C SER A 238 -13.49 -16.28 -8.65
N VAL A 239 -12.45 -16.67 -7.92
CA VAL A 239 -12.53 -17.54 -6.74
C VAL A 239 -11.86 -16.85 -5.57
N LYS A 240 -12.51 -16.89 -4.41
CA LYS A 240 -11.91 -16.47 -3.15
C LYS A 240 -10.96 -17.57 -2.68
N VAL A 241 -9.68 -17.25 -2.54
CA VAL A 241 -8.64 -18.20 -2.12
C VAL A 241 -8.39 -18.12 -0.63
N ALA A 242 -8.46 -16.93 -0.07
CA ALA A 242 -8.27 -16.72 1.37
C ALA A 242 -9.18 -15.60 1.89
N GLU A 243 -9.58 -15.67 3.14
CA GLU A 243 -10.39 -14.65 3.82
C GLU A 243 -10.00 -14.55 5.29
N LYS A 244 -10.42 -13.45 5.93
CA LYS A 244 -10.14 -13.16 7.37
C LYS A 244 -8.65 -13.24 7.71
N ILE A 245 -7.80 -12.80 6.77
CA ILE A 245 -6.36 -12.71 7.00
C ILE A 245 -6.14 -11.51 7.90
N SER A 246 -5.60 -11.73 9.10
CA SER A 246 -5.27 -10.63 10.01
C SER A 246 -4.18 -9.74 9.42
N LEU A 247 -4.41 -8.42 9.42
CA LEU A 247 -3.44 -7.41 9.02
C LEU A 247 -2.67 -6.81 10.20
N LEU A 248 -2.98 -7.23 11.44
CA LEU A 248 -2.27 -6.78 12.64
C LEU A 248 -0.75 -6.95 12.57
N PRO A 249 -0.21 -8.08 12.07
CA PRO A 249 1.25 -8.23 11.96
C PRO A 249 1.96 -7.21 11.07
N TYR A 250 1.21 -6.46 10.25
CA TYR A 250 1.72 -5.46 9.30
C TYR A 250 1.48 -4.02 9.77
N THR A 251 1.15 -3.84 11.04
CA THR A 251 0.97 -2.52 11.66
C THR A 251 2.26 -2.04 12.32
N THR A 252 2.37 -0.75 12.56
CA THR A 252 3.54 -0.14 13.22
C THR A 252 3.79 -0.75 14.60
N GLU A 253 2.72 -1.05 15.34
CA GLU A 253 2.79 -1.58 16.71
C GLU A 253 3.37 -2.99 16.76
N GLU A 254 3.14 -3.81 15.72
CA GLU A 254 3.59 -5.22 15.66
C GLU A 254 4.87 -5.40 14.83
N ALA A 255 4.96 -4.72 13.70
CA ALA A 255 6.09 -4.85 12.77
C ALA A 255 7.24 -3.89 13.09
N GLY A 256 6.99 -2.89 13.92
CA GLY A 256 7.92 -1.78 14.13
C GLY A 256 7.92 -0.81 12.95
N GLY A 257 8.64 0.29 13.12
CA GLY A 257 8.72 1.38 12.15
C GLY A 257 7.93 2.61 12.59
N PHE A 258 8.12 3.70 11.85
CA PHE A 258 7.46 4.98 12.10
C PHE A 258 6.68 5.43 10.88
#